data_68c17d842a2e7cac31ae475345147e89
#
_entry.id   68c17d842a2e7cac31ae475345147e89
#
_cell.length_a   1.000
_cell.length_b   1.000
_cell.length_c   1.000
_cell.angle_alpha   90.00
_cell.angle_beta   90.00
_cell.angle_gamma   90.00
#
_symmetry.space_group_name_H-M   'P 1'
#
loop_
_entity.id
_entity.type
_entity.pdbx_description
1 polymer ?
#
loop_
_entity_poly.entity_id
_entity_poly.type
_entity_poly.pdbx_seq_one_letter_code
_entity_poly.pdbx_strand_id
1 'polypeptide(L)'
;MIPMEPKSLLVLLKENKDRVSTSEQQIITYILKKPEAIVGVTIHELAQMTFVSAATISRLLRKLSLGGYKEFQQYLIYELASMKTSRQSSIEDINPKDSTKQIMFKIMRKTIESITLTEKLNNPKTIDSCAELIHNARHITIFGMGSSLLSAQDLQYKFLRANIDCTLSADWHMQLIAANNMADGDVAIAFSYSGVTPETLRCVHAAQDHGGKVIAITRSVNSTELVRHADIVLYVASTEPLLRSAAGTSRITQLMIVDTLFSTLVNKHYDVYATSIEDNYISKK
;
A
#
# COMPACT_ATOMS: atom_id res chain seq x y z
N MET A 1 -11.17 8.83 21.30
CA MET A 1 -11.76 8.53 19.97
C MET A 1 -10.83 9.18 18.96
N ILE A 2 -9.88 8.42 18.38
CA ILE A 2 -8.93 8.93 17.36
C ILE A 2 -9.72 8.96 16.04
N PRO A 3 -9.74 10.09 15.31
CA PRO A 3 -10.51 10.17 14.08
C PRO A 3 -9.97 9.18 13.05
N MET A 4 -10.87 8.50 12.37
CA MET A 4 -10.62 7.67 11.21
C MET A 4 -9.82 8.49 10.18
N GLU A 5 -8.55 8.15 9.92
CA GLU A 5 -7.78 8.80 8.87
C GLU A 5 -8.36 8.42 7.50
N PRO A 6 -8.67 9.39 6.65
CA PRO A 6 -9.28 9.11 5.36
C PRO A 6 -8.27 8.47 4.40
N LYS A 7 -8.78 7.71 3.46
CA LYS A 7 -8.19 7.55 2.11
C LYS A 7 -7.51 8.87 1.73
N SER A 8 -6.37 8.83 0.98
CA SER A 8 -5.80 10.09 0.46
C SER A 8 -6.93 11.08 0.15
N LEU A 9 -6.91 12.24 0.80
CA LEU A 9 -7.98 13.23 0.68
C LEU A 9 -8.30 13.55 -0.79
N LEU A 10 -7.25 13.72 -1.61
CA LEU A 10 -7.40 14.02 -3.03
C LEU A 10 -7.98 12.84 -3.82
N VAL A 11 -7.69 11.61 -3.45
CA VAL A 11 -8.31 10.41 -4.03
C VAL A 11 -9.77 10.32 -3.62
N LEU A 12 -10.08 10.51 -2.33
CA LEU A 12 -11.45 10.53 -1.82
C LEU A 12 -12.30 11.58 -2.56
N LEU A 13 -11.77 12.79 -2.72
CA LEU A 13 -12.45 13.85 -3.46
C LEU A 13 -12.69 13.45 -4.92
N LYS A 14 -11.69 12.86 -5.59
CA LYS A 14 -11.80 12.44 -7.00
C LYS A 14 -12.83 11.33 -7.20
N GLU A 15 -12.82 10.29 -6.35
CA GLU A 15 -13.76 9.16 -6.42
C GLU A 15 -15.23 9.58 -6.17
N ASN A 16 -15.44 10.64 -5.39
CA ASN A 16 -16.78 11.12 -5.06
C ASN A 16 -17.27 12.27 -5.94
N LYS A 17 -16.44 12.77 -6.86
CA LYS A 17 -16.78 13.94 -7.69
C LYS A 17 -18.09 13.77 -8.44
N ASP A 18 -18.31 12.60 -9.04
CA ASP A 18 -19.51 12.35 -9.87
C ASP A 18 -20.74 11.90 -9.04
N ARG A 19 -20.58 11.77 -7.72
CA ARG A 19 -21.63 11.34 -6.77
C ARG A 19 -22.19 12.46 -5.92
N VAL A 20 -21.81 13.69 -6.20
CA VAL A 20 -22.20 14.89 -5.44
C VAL A 20 -22.93 15.88 -6.33
N SER A 21 -23.59 16.90 -5.73
CA SER A 21 -24.30 17.95 -6.48
C SER A 21 -23.34 18.81 -7.31
N THR A 22 -23.87 19.50 -8.32
CA THR A 22 -23.08 20.39 -9.20
C THR A 22 -22.25 21.43 -8.43
N SER A 23 -22.83 22.04 -7.39
CA SER A 23 -22.12 22.99 -6.53
C SER A 23 -20.99 22.31 -5.72
N GLU A 24 -21.21 21.09 -5.26
CA GLU A 24 -20.18 20.29 -4.57
C GLU A 24 -19.08 19.83 -5.53
N GLN A 25 -19.42 19.52 -6.79
CA GLN A 25 -18.45 19.21 -7.86
C GLN A 25 -17.54 20.39 -8.17
N GLN A 26 -18.05 21.63 -8.13
CA GLN A 26 -17.24 22.83 -8.29
C GLN A 26 -16.17 22.94 -7.20
N ILE A 27 -16.54 22.71 -5.93
CA ILE A 27 -15.60 22.69 -4.80
C ILE A 27 -14.52 21.64 -5.03
N ILE A 28 -14.91 20.38 -5.29
CA ILE A 28 -13.98 19.29 -5.52
C ILE A 28 -13.04 19.60 -6.70
N THR A 29 -13.59 20.08 -7.80
CA THR A 29 -12.80 20.41 -9.00
C THR A 29 -11.78 21.51 -8.70
N TYR A 30 -12.14 22.52 -7.93
CA TYR A 30 -11.24 23.60 -7.54
C TYR A 30 -10.11 23.07 -6.64
N ILE A 31 -10.45 22.28 -5.62
CA ILE A 31 -9.49 21.67 -4.70
C ILE A 31 -8.49 20.78 -5.46
N LEU A 32 -8.98 19.91 -6.35
CA LEU A 32 -8.12 19.01 -7.14
C LEU A 32 -7.21 19.76 -8.11
N LYS A 33 -7.66 20.90 -8.66
CA LYS A 33 -6.88 21.71 -9.60
C LYS A 33 -5.78 22.54 -8.94
N LYS A 34 -6.04 23.04 -7.72
CA LYS A 34 -5.13 23.94 -6.99
C LYS A 34 -5.11 23.65 -5.50
N PRO A 35 -4.70 22.45 -5.07
CA PRO A 35 -4.78 22.07 -3.66
C PRO A 35 -3.90 22.94 -2.77
N GLU A 36 -2.75 23.40 -3.28
CA GLU A 36 -1.81 24.26 -2.54
C GLU A 36 -2.40 25.68 -2.26
N ALA A 37 -3.28 26.18 -3.14
CA ALA A 37 -3.90 27.49 -2.97
C ALA A 37 -4.94 27.55 -1.84
N ILE A 38 -5.28 26.40 -1.24
CA ILE A 38 -6.31 26.27 -0.21
C ILE A 38 -5.68 26.19 1.19
N VAL A 39 -4.37 25.96 1.27
CA VAL A 39 -3.65 25.90 2.55
C VAL A 39 -3.72 27.26 3.24
N GLY A 40 -4.26 27.28 4.47
CA GLY A 40 -4.42 28.49 5.27
C GLY A 40 -5.61 29.38 4.88
N VAL A 41 -6.36 29.01 3.86
CA VAL A 41 -7.57 29.75 3.41
C VAL A 41 -8.74 29.44 4.35
N THR A 42 -9.51 30.44 4.73
CA THR A 42 -10.72 30.24 5.54
C THR A 42 -11.84 29.60 4.73
N ILE A 43 -12.84 29.02 5.41
CA ILE A 43 -14.02 28.46 4.72
C ILE A 43 -14.78 29.51 3.91
N HIS A 44 -14.78 30.77 4.35
CA HIS A 44 -15.43 31.88 3.66
C HIS A 44 -14.68 32.29 2.38
N GLU A 45 -13.35 32.31 2.43
CA GLU A 45 -12.51 32.56 1.26
C GLU A 45 -12.64 31.44 0.23
N LEU A 46 -12.64 30.17 0.68
CA LEU A 46 -12.89 29.04 -0.22
C LEU A 46 -14.29 29.10 -0.84
N ALA A 47 -15.29 29.54 -0.08
CA ALA A 47 -16.66 29.75 -0.57
C ALA A 47 -16.69 30.81 -1.70
N GLN A 48 -15.96 31.91 -1.54
CA GLN A 48 -15.81 32.93 -2.58
C GLN A 48 -15.07 32.39 -3.82
N MET A 49 -13.95 31.68 -3.62
CA MET A 49 -13.16 31.10 -4.71
C MET A 49 -13.92 30.08 -5.54
N THR A 50 -14.88 29.38 -4.94
CA THR A 50 -15.67 28.32 -5.58
C THR A 50 -17.09 28.76 -5.93
N PHE A 51 -17.46 30.00 -5.67
CA PHE A 51 -18.80 30.57 -5.92
C PHE A 51 -19.94 29.79 -5.27
N VAL A 52 -19.70 29.25 -4.06
CA VAL A 52 -20.69 28.50 -3.27
C VAL A 52 -20.80 29.05 -1.86
N SER A 53 -21.77 28.60 -1.07
CA SER A 53 -21.89 29.01 0.33
C SER A 53 -20.94 28.18 1.24
N ALA A 54 -20.49 28.79 2.34
CA ALA A 54 -19.73 28.07 3.38
C ALA A 54 -20.51 26.87 3.95
N ALA A 55 -21.85 26.96 3.97
CA ALA A 55 -22.73 25.86 4.39
C ALA A 55 -22.66 24.67 3.40
N THR A 56 -22.50 24.93 2.10
CA THR A 56 -22.32 23.88 1.08
C THR A 56 -21.00 23.15 1.27
N ILE A 57 -19.91 23.89 1.55
CA ILE A 57 -18.61 23.28 1.86
C ILE A 57 -18.72 22.40 3.12
N SER A 58 -19.32 22.90 4.20
CA SER A 58 -19.48 22.14 5.44
C SER A 58 -20.31 20.86 5.26
N ARG A 59 -21.36 20.91 4.41
CA ARG A 59 -22.17 19.72 4.06
C ARG A 59 -21.37 18.70 3.27
N LEU A 60 -20.61 19.15 2.26
CA LEU A 60 -19.74 18.28 1.48
C LEU A 60 -18.72 17.54 2.38
N LEU A 61 -18.03 18.26 3.26
CA LEU A 61 -17.04 17.66 4.16
C LEU A 61 -17.65 16.63 5.09
N ARG A 62 -18.84 16.89 5.65
CA ARG A 62 -19.58 15.91 6.47
C ARG A 62 -20.01 14.69 5.66
N LYS A 63 -20.51 14.89 4.43
CA LYS A 63 -20.90 13.81 3.52
C LYS A 63 -19.73 12.88 3.18
N LEU A 64 -18.52 13.44 3.09
CA LEU A 64 -17.28 12.69 2.84
C LEU A 64 -16.60 12.19 4.12
N SER A 65 -17.25 12.31 5.29
CA SER A 65 -16.71 11.91 6.60
C SER A 65 -15.36 12.57 6.94
N LEU A 66 -15.13 13.77 6.44
CA LEU A 66 -13.91 14.56 6.66
C LEU A 66 -13.96 15.45 7.92
N GLY A 67 -14.98 15.27 8.78
CA GLY A 67 -15.17 16.09 9.97
C GLY A 67 -15.53 17.53 9.65
N GLY A 68 -14.81 18.50 10.23
CA GLY A 68 -14.98 19.94 9.98
C GLY A 68 -13.95 20.51 9.02
N TYR A 69 -14.12 21.80 8.66
CA TYR A 69 -13.19 22.49 7.77
C TYR A 69 -11.75 22.54 8.32
N LYS A 70 -11.59 22.65 9.63
CA LYS A 70 -10.27 22.63 10.29
C LYS A 70 -9.57 21.29 10.12
N GLU A 71 -10.29 20.19 10.28
CA GLU A 71 -9.76 18.83 10.07
C GLU A 71 -9.42 18.60 8.60
N PHE A 72 -10.31 19.00 7.69
CA PHE A 72 -10.03 18.99 6.25
C PHE A 72 -8.73 19.72 5.90
N GLN A 73 -8.52 20.93 6.45
CA GLN A 73 -7.28 21.69 6.27
C GLN A 73 -6.05 20.94 6.78
N GLN A 74 -6.15 20.31 7.95
CA GLN A 74 -5.06 19.50 8.51
C GLN A 74 -4.72 18.30 7.60
N TYR A 75 -5.73 17.59 7.11
CA TYR A 75 -5.53 16.49 6.16
C TYR A 75 -4.90 16.96 4.86
N LEU A 76 -5.36 18.10 4.32
CA LEU A 76 -4.78 18.68 3.11
C LEU A 76 -3.32 19.09 3.30
N ILE A 77 -3.00 19.77 4.41
CA ILE A 77 -1.62 20.16 4.74
C ILE A 77 -0.73 18.93 4.87
N TYR A 78 -1.19 17.90 5.58
CA TYR A 78 -0.45 16.65 5.75
C TYR A 78 -0.21 15.94 4.41
N GLU A 79 -1.23 15.84 3.58
CA GLU A 79 -1.11 15.20 2.25
C GLU A 79 -0.18 15.99 1.32
N LEU A 80 -0.28 17.32 1.31
CA LEU A 80 0.61 18.18 0.53
C LEU A 80 2.05 18.18 1.08
N ALA A 81 2.23 18.10 2.40
CA ALA A 81 3.54 17.92 3.01
C ALA A 81 4.16 16.57 2.64
N SER A 82 3.37 15.50 2.68
CA SER A 82 3.80 14.16 2.21
C SER A 82 4.14 14.18 0.72
N MET A 83 3.38 14.91 -0.10
CA MET A 83 3.68 15.14 -1.51
C MET A 83 4.94 16.01 -1.71
N LYS A 84 5.17 17.03 -0.86
CA LYS A 84 6.37 17.88 -0.92
C LYS A 84 7.61 17.13 -0.46
N THR A 85 7.52 16.28 0.55
CA THR A 85 8.63 15.41 0.98
C THR A 85 8.98 14.42 -0.14
N SER A 86 7.99 13.93 -0.89
CA SER A 86 8.21 13.19 -2.15
C SER A 86 8.77 14.05 -3.28
N ARG A 87 8.55 15.38 -3.27
CA ARG A 87 9.10 16.34 -4.26
C ARG A 87 10.48 16.88 -3.87
N GLN A 88 10.85 16.86 -2.59
CA GLN A 88 12.20 17.25 -2.14
C GLN A 88 13.25 16.14 -2.36
N SER A 89 12.83 14.90 -2.63
CA SER A 89 13.70 13.99 -3.34
C SER A 89 13.81 14.51 -4.78
N SER A 90 14.93 15.11 -5.11
CA SER A 90 15.23 15.85 -6.34
C SER A 90 15.31 14.99 -7.63
N ILE A 91 14.50 13.94 -7.70
CA ILE A 91 14.35 13.09 -8.87
C ILE A 91 13.10 13.54 -9.60
N GLU A 92 13.29 14.37 -10.61
CA GLU A 92 12.21 14.83 -11.47
C GLU A 92 11.44 13.65 -12.06
N ASP A 93 10.11 13.74 -12.06
CA ASP A 93 9.25 12.79 -12.78
C ASP A 93 9.62 12.79 -14.29
N ILE A 94 9.35 11.68 -14.96
CA ILE A 94 9.57 11.56 -16.40
C ILE A 94 8.71 12.59 -17.12
N ASN A 95 9.38 13.41 -17.94
CA ASN A 95 8.74 14.46 -18.73
C ASN A 95 8.59 14.01 -20.20
N PRO A 96 7.58 14.51 -20.93
CA PRO A 96 7.37 14.15 -22.34
C PRO A 96 8.55 14.46 -23.27
N LYS A 97 9.49 15.33 -22.86
CA LYS A 97 10.68 15.71 -23.62
C LYS A 97 11.95 14.95 -23.21
N ASP A 98 11.85 14.02 -22.25
CA ASP A 98 13.01 13.26 -21.80
C ASP A 98 13.47 12.30 -22.91
N SER A 99 14.76 12.26 -23.16
CA SER A 99 15.38 11.22 -23.97
C SER A 99 15.37 9.87 -23.23
N THR A 100 15.45 8.76 -23.95
CA THR A 100 15.53 7.42 -23.35
C THR A 100 16.63 7.32 -22.30
N LYS A 101 17.79 7.96 -22.53
CA LYS A 101 18.89 7.99 -21.55
C LYS A 101 18.48 8.69 -20.25
N GLN A 102 17.76 9.81 -20.33
CA GLN A 102 17.23 10.51 -19.16
C GLN A 102 16.18 9.70 -18.44
N ILE A 103 15.28 9.03 -19.17
CA ILE A 103 14.27 8.13 -18.59
C ILE A 103 14.95 6.99 -17.83
N MET A 104 15.92 6.30 -18.43
CA MET A 104 16.68 5.23 -17.77
C MET A 104 17.35 5.74 -16.48
N PHE A 105 18.00 6.89 -16.53
CA PHE A 105 18.65 7.49 -15.37
C PHE A 105 17.66 7.81 -14.25
N LYS A 106 16.51 8.43 -14.57
CA LYS A 106 15.47 8.78 -13.62
C LYS A 106 14.86 7.53 -12.96
N ILE A 107 14.54 6.50 -13.74
CA ILE A 107 14.05 5.21 -13.23
C ILE A 107 15.06 4.59 -12.26
N MET A 108 16.33 4.48 -12.68
CA MET A 108 17.39 3.91 -11.85
C MET A 108 17.52 4.67 -10.52
N ARG A 109 17.62 6.00 -10.57
CA ARG A 109 17.76 6.83 -9.37
C ARG A 109 16.58 6.68 -8.42
N LYS A 110 15.36 6.74 -8.93
CA LYS A 110 14.13 6.57 -8.13
C LYS A 110 14.04 5.17 -7.52
N THR A 111 14.47 4.16 -8.24
CA THR A 111 14.53 2.79 -7.75
C THR A 111 15.52 2.64 -6.60
N ILE A 112 16.74 3.13 -6.75
CA ILE A 112 17.77 3.10 -5.70
C ILE A 112 17.29 3.82 -4.44
N GLU A 113 16.73 5.02 -4.59
CA GLU A 113 16.16 5.77 -3.47
C GLU A 113 15.06 4.99 -2.76
N SER A 114 14.13 4.41 -3.52
CA SER A 114 13.01 3.64 -2.96
C SER A 114 13.48 2.40 -2.20
N ILE A 115 14.47 1.68 -2.71
CA ILE A 115 15.09 0.54 -2.04
C ILE A 115 15.76 0.98 -0.73
N THR A 116 16.58 2.03 -0.79
CA THR A 116 17.27 2.57 0.40
C THR A 116 16.30 3.05 1.49
N LEU A 117 15.20 3.68 1.10
CA LEU A 117 14.16 4.09 2.04
C LEU A 117 13.41 2.88 2.62
N THR A 118 13.13 1.87 1.80
CA THR A 118 12.45 0.64 2.24
C THR A 118 13.27 -0.09 3.30
N GLU A 119 14.58 -0.19 3.12
CA GLU A 119 15.49 -0.79 4.12
C GLU A 119 15.38 -0.06 5.46
N LYS A 120 15.41 1.27 5.47
CA LYS A 120 15.34 2.09 6.70
C LYS A 120 13.99 2.02 7.42
N LEU A 121 12.91 1.70 6.71
CA LEU A 121 11.56 1.60 7.27
C LEU A 121 11.32 0.32 8.06
N ASN A 122 12.14 -0.71 7.87
CA ASN A 122 11.92 -2.02 8.46
C ASN A 122 12.99 -2.34 9.51
N ASN A 123 12.53 -2.69 10.71
CA ASN A 123 13.43 -3.18 11.76
C ASN A 123 13.76 -4.66 11.48
N PRO A 124 15.04 -5.06 11.49
CA PRO A 124 15.42 -6.47 11.33
C PRO A 124 14.67 -7.44 12.25
N LYS A 125 14.42 -7.05 13.51
CA LYS A 125 13.64 -7.87 14.45
C LYS A 125 12.20 -8.12 13.99
N THR A 126 11.59 -7.17 13.28
CA THR A 126 10.24 -7.36 12.71
C THR A 126 10.27 -8.39 11.59
N ILE A 127 11.30 -8.38 10.74
CA ILE A 127 11.49 -9.38 9.68
C ILE A 127 11.76 -10.76 10.31
N ASP A 128 12.58 -10.83 11.37
CA ASP A 128 12.80 -12.04 12.14
C ASP A 128 11.49 -12.61 12.70
N SER A 129 10.63 -11.75 13.28
CA SER A 129 9.33 -12.17 13.79
C SER A 129 8.39 -12.68 12.69
N CYS A 130 8.42 -12.08 11.50
CA CYS A 130 7.68 -12.59 10.34
C CYS A 130 8.19 -13.97 9.92
N ALA A 131 9.50 -14.16 9.87
CA ALA A 131 10.11 -15.44 9.51
C ALA A 131 9.72 -16.55 10.50
N GLU A 132 9.76 -16.28 11.81
CA GLU A 132 9.31 -17.22 12.83
C GLU A 132 7.80 -17.53 12.72
N LEU A 133 6.98 -16.51 12.47
CA LEU A 133 5.54 -16.70 12.31
C LEU A 133 5.23 -17.59 11.09
N ILE A 134 5.93 -17.37 9.98
CA ILE A 134 5.81 -18.17 8.74
C ILE A 134 6.31 -19.61 8.98
N HIS A 135 7.45 -19.77 9.66
CA HIS A 135 8.01 -21.10 9.95
C HIS A 135 7.07 -21.97 10.77
N ASN A 136 6.39 -21.37 11.74
CA ASN A 136 5.47 -22.07 12.65
C ASN A 136 4.02 -22.11 12.14
N ALA A 137 3.74 -21.56 10.96
CA ALA A 137 2.40 -21.56 10.39
C ALA A 137 1.95 -22.97 10.01
N ARG A 138 0.69 -23.31 10.33
CA ARG A 138 0.04 -24.53 9.88
C ARG A 138 -0.19 -24.52 8.36
N HIS A 139 -0.63 -23.36 7.84
CA HIS A 139 -0.81 -23.07 6.42
C HIS A 139 -0.64 -21.59 6.15
N ILE A 140 -0.19 -21.24 4.94
CA ILE A 140 0.01 -19.85 4.53
C ILE A 140 -0.94 -19.52 3.39
N THR A 141 -1.69 -18.43 3.53
CA THR A 141 -2.52 -17.90 2.45
C THR A 141 -2.00 -16.51 2.06
N ILE A 142 -1.77 -16.31 0.77
CA ILE A 142 -1.21 -15.06 0.24
C ILE A 142 -2.31 -14.30 -0.50
N PHE A 143 -2.42 -12.99 -0.25
CA PHE A 143 -3.38 -12.11 -0.89
C PHE A 143 -2.69 -10.96 -1.63
N GLY A 144 -3.20 -10.61 -2.79
CA GLY A 144 -2.71 -9.47 -3.56
C GLY A 144 -3.50 -9.25 -4.84
N MET A 145 -3.55 -7.97 -5.28
CA MET A 145 -4.29 -7.59 -6.48
C MET A 145 -3.42 -6.74 -7.41
N GLY A 146 -3.67 -6.82 -8.71
CA GLY A 146 -2.98 -6.04 -9.73
C GLY A 146 -1.46 -6.24 -9.68
N SER A 147 -0.68 -5.16 -9.59
CA SER A 147 0.79 -5.26 -9.55
C SER A 147 1.33 -5.87 -8.25
N SER A 148 0.61 -5.77 -7.14
CA SER A 148 0.98 -6.43 -5.89
C SER A 148 0.81 -7.94 -5.96
N LEU A 149 -0.07 -8.45 -6.82
CA LEU A 149 -0.20 -9.89 -7.10
C LEU A 149 1.10 -10.47 -7.69
N LEU A 150 1.84 -9.71 -8.50
CA LEU A 150 3.12 -10.17 -9.06
C LEU A 150 4.17 -10.41 -7.97
N SER A 151 4.22 -9.55 -6.95
CA SER A 151 5.12 -9.75 -5.82
C SER A 151 4.66 -10.89 -4.91
N ALA A 152 3.35 -11.08 -4.77
CA ALA A 152 2.76 -12.20 -4.07
C ALA A 152 3.07 -13.54 -4.77
N GLN A 153 3.02 -13.58 -6.10
CA GLN A 153 3.40 -14.74 -6.91
C GLN A 153 4.89 -15.08 -6.77
N ASP A 154 5.76 -14.07 -6.72
CA ASP A 154 7.20 -14.31 -6.50
C ASP A 154 7.45 -14.97 -5.13
N LEU A 155 6.76 -14.51 -4.08
CA LEU A 155 6.82 -15.16 -2.77
C LEU A 155 6.32 -16.61 -2.82
N GLN A 156 5.19 -16.87 -3.49
CA GLN A 156 4.67 -18.22 -3.68
C GLN A 156 5.69 -19.12 -4.36
N TYR A 157 6.35 -18.67 -5.44
CA TYR A 157 7.38 -19.47 -6.12
C TYR A 157 8.57 -19.79 -5.21
N LYS A 158 8.98 -18.85 -4.37
CA LYS A 158 10.05 -19.07 -3.40
C LYS A 158 9.64 -20.09 -2.34
N PHE A 159 8.42 -19.99 -1.81
CA PHE A 159 7.86 -20.94 -0.85
C PHE A 159 7.77 -22.35 -1.43
N LEU A 160 7.24 -22.51 -2.64
CA LEU A 160 7.17 -23.80 -3.31
C LEU A 160 8.56 -24.44 -3.47
N ARG A 161 9.59 -23.66 -3.79
CA ARG A 161 10.96 -24.17 -3.88
C ARG A 161 11.53 -24.66 -2.54
N ALA A 162 11.09 -24.08 -1.44
CA ALA A 162 11.48 -24.50 -0.09
C ALA A 162 10.54 -25.55 0.51
N ASN A 163 9.58 -26.07 -0.29
CA ASN A 163 8.52 -26.99 0.15
C ASN A 163 7.68 -26.42 1.30
N ILE A 164 7.43 -25.12 1.25
CA ILE A 164 6.51 -24.43 2.18
C ILE A 164 5.13 -24.41 1.55
N ASP A 165 4.16 -25.02 2.25
CA ASP A 165 2.78 -25.09 1.78
C ASP A 165 2.11 -23.72 1.85
N CYS A 166 1.60 -23.24 0.69
CA CYS A 166 0.95 -21.96 0.60
C CYS A 166 -0.08 -21.89 -0.52
N THR A 167 -1.14 -21.12 -0.31
CA THR A 167 -2.20 -20.87 -1.27
C THR A 167 -2.15 -19.43 -1.78
N LEU A 168 -2.18 -19.25 -3.10
CA LEU A 168 -2.40 -17.97 -3.78
C LEU A 168 -3.22 -18.23 -5.04
N SER A 169 -4.20 -17.39 -5.32
CA SER A 169 -4.96 -17.39 -6.58
C SER A 169 -4.88 -16.01 -7.25
N ALA A 170 -4.91 -16.00 -8.58
CA ALA A 170 -5.06 -14.75 -9.35
C ALA A 170 -6.50 -14.21 -9.29
N ASP A 171 -7.48 -15.09 -9.07
CA ASP A 171 -8.88 -14.72 -8.88
C ASP A 171 -9.14 -14.33 -7.42
N TRP A 172 -9.67 -13.13 -7.18
CA TRP A 172 -9.89 -12.63 -5.82
C TRP A 172 -11.03 -13.35 -5.08
N HIS A 173 -12.03 -13.90 -5.79
CA HIS A 173 -13.05 -14.72 -5.15
C HIS A 173 -12.43 -15.99 -4.55
N MET A 174 -11.49 -16.59 -5.28
CA MET A 174 -10.73 -17.75 -4.76
C MET A 174 -9.83 -17.37 -3.60
N GLN A 175 -9.24 -16.14 -3.60
CA GLN A 175 -8.51 -15.63 -2.44
C GLN A 175 -9.45 -15.47 -1.23
N LEU A 176 -10.66 -14.96 -1.43
CA LEU A 176 -11.65 -14.79 -0.36
C LEU A 176 -12.14 -16.14 0.18
N ILE A 177 -12.37 -17.13 -0.69
CA ILE A 177 -12.72 -18.50 -0.27
C ILE A 177 -11.58 -19.10 0.56
N ALA A 178 -10.32 -18.94 0.13
CA ALA A 178 -9.18 -19.40 0.89
C ALA A 178 -9.08 -18.71 2.27
N ALA A 179 -9.35 -17.40 2.33
CA ALA A 179 -9.41 -16.65 3.58
C ALA A 179 -10.49 -17.16 4.56
N ASN A 180 -11.68 -17.48 4.03
CA ASN A 180 -12.78 -18.04 4.82
C ASN A 180 -12.50 -19.48 5.33
N ASN A 181 -11.56 -20.19 4.73
CA ASN A 181 -11.16 -21.54 5.12
C ASN A 181 -9.94 -21.54 6.07
N MET A 182 -9.42 -20.37 6.45
CA MET A 182 -8.35 -20.27 7.43
C MET A 182 -8.82 -20.66 8.84
N ALA A 183 -7.89 -20.98 9.70
CA ALA A 183 -8.13 -21.33 11.11
C ALA A 183 -6.95 -20.87 11.98
N ASP A 184 -7.09 -21.08 13.28
CA ASP A 184 -6.00 -20.83 14.24
C ASP A 184 -4.71 -21.54 13.82
N GLY A 185 -3.59 -20.84 13.90
CA GLY A 185 -2.28 -21.29 13.45
C GLY A 185 -1.98 -21.03 11.98
N ASP A 186 -2.92 -20.51 11.19
CA ASP A 186 -2.67 -20.09 9.81
C ASP A 186 -2.13 -18.64 9.75
N VAL A 187 -1.38 -18.36 8.68
CA VAL A 187 -0.81 -17.03 8.41
C VAL A 187 -1.26 -16.51 7.07
N ALA A 188 -1.85 -15.32 7.07
CA ALA A 188 -2.15 -14.55 5.87
C ALA A 188 -1.00 -13.59 5.58
N ILE A 189 -0.54 -13.52 4.32
CA ILE A 189 0.43 -12.51 3.86
C ILE A 189 -0.26 -11.63 2.81
N ALA A 190 -0.56 -10.38 3.18
CA ALA A 190 -1.37 -9.47 2.37
C ALA A 190 -0.50 -8.39 1.70
N PHE A 191 -0.49 -8.40 0.37
CA PHE A 191 0.20 -7.41 -0.46
C PHE A 191 -0.78 -6.33 -0.93
N SER A 192 -0.66 -5.11 -0.42
CA SER A 192 -1.39 -3.96 -0.94
C SER A 192 -0.57 -2.69 -0.77
N TYR A 193 -0.01 -2.17 -1.86
CA TYR A 193 0.78 -0.93 -1.79
C TYR A 193 -0.03 0.24 -1.23
N SER A 194 -1.28 0.39 -1.62
CA SER A 194 -2.14 1.47 -1.11
C SER A 194 -2.59 1.26 0.33
N GLY A 195 -2.66 -0.01 0.79
CA GLY A 195 -3.22 -0.40 2.08
C GLY A 195 -4.74 -0.23 2.21
N VAL A 196 -5.43 0.04 1.08
CA VAL A 196 -6.87 0.31 1.03
C VAL A 196 -7.58 -0.43 -0.12
N THR A 197 -6.96 -1.45 -0.71
CA THR A 197 -7.56 -2.25 -1.78
C THR A 197 -8.72 -3.08 -1.21
N PRO A 198 -9.99 -2.83 -1.62
CA PRO A 198 -11.15 -3.45 -0.98
C PRO A 198 -11.13 -4.98 -1.00
N GLU A 199 -10.68 -5.56 -2.11
CA GLU A 199 -10.59 -7.01 -2.29
C GLU A 199 -9.60 -7.63 -1.30
N THR A 200 -8.41 -7.03 -1.16
CA THR A 200 -7.39 -7.48 -0.20
C THR A 200 -7.88 -7.32 1.24
N LEU A 201 -8.54 -6.21 1.55
CA LEU A 201 -9.09 -5.96 2.89
C LEU A 201 -10.18 -6.96 3.27
N ARG A 202 -11.06 -7.33 2.33
CA ARG A 202 -12.07 -8.38 2.58
C ARG A 202 -11.41 -9.72 2.91
N CYS A 203 -10.35 -10.10 2.21
CA CYS A 203 -9.60 -11.32 2.51
C CYS A 203 -8.92 -11.24 3.89
N VAL A 204 -8.35 -10.09 4.24
CA VAL A 204 -7.71 -9.87 5.55
C VAL A 204 -8.73 -9.98 6.69
N HIS A 205 -9.90 -9.34 6.57
CA HIS A 205 -10.95 -9.46 7.58
C HIS A 205 -11.43 -10.90 7.72
N ALA A 206 -11.71 -11.58 6.60
CA ALA A 206 -12.11 -12.98 6.63
C ALA A 206 -11.05 -13.87 7.30
N ALA A 207 -9.76 -13.67 7.00
CA ALA A 207 -8.67 -14.39 7.64
C ALA A 207 -8.66 -14.19 9.17
N GLN A 208 -8.85 -12.95 9.64
CA GLN A 208 -8.89 -12.63 11.08
C GLN A 208 -10.13 -13.20 11.77
N ASP A 209 -11.30 -13.11 11.12
CA ASP A 209 -12.56 -13.66 11.65
C ASP A 209 -12.45 -15.18 11.88
N HIS A 210 -11.55 -15.86 11.18
CA HIS A 210 -11.27 -17.29 11.30
C HIS A 210 -9.97 -17.60 12.09
N GLY A 211 -9.40 -16.64 12.81
CA GLY A 211 -8.25 -16.84 13.70
C GLY A 211 -6.88 -16.78 13.03
N GLY A 212 -6.81 -16.49 11.72
CA GLY A 212 -5.54 -16.35 11.02
C GLY A 212 -4.76 -15.10 11.43
N LYS A 213 -3.43 -15.22 11.53
CA LYS A 213 -2.52 -14.10 11.77
C LYS A 213 -2.18 -13.39 10.46
N VAL A 214 -2.08 -12.07 10.48
CA VAL A 214 -1.90 -11.25 9.28
C VAL A 214 -0.54 -10.54 9.26
N ILE A 215 0.27 -10.82 8.23
CA ILE A 215 1.44 -10.03 7.85
C ILE A 215 1.05 -9.15 6.68
N ALA A 216 1.17 -7.82 6.81
CA ALA A 216 0.91 -6.88 5.73
C ALA A 216 2.20 -6.37 5.09
N ILE A 217 2.23 -6.30 3.76
CA ILE A 217 3.29 -5.64 2.98
C ILE A 217 2.67 -4.44 2.27
N THR A 218 2.93 -3.24 2.78
CA THR A 218 2.26 -2.01 2.35
C THR A 218 3.19 -0.80 2.40
N ARG A 219 2.81 0.30 1.75
CA ARG A 219 3.58 1.54 1.82
C ARG A 219 3.57 2.13 3.23
N SER A 220 4.66 2.82 3.57
CA SER A 220 4.76 3.55 4.83
C SER A 220 3.87 4.78 4.81
N VAL A 221 2.62 4.59 5.22
CA VAL A 221 1.65 5.64 5.50
C VAL A 221 0.93 5.24 6.78
N ASN A 222 0.88 6.16 7.74
CA ASN A 222 0.21 5.91 9.00
C ASN A 222 -1.27 5.59 8.80
N SER A 223 -1.74 4.53 9.48
CA SER A 223 -3.15 4.20 9.70
C SER A 223 -3.98 3.85 8.46
N THR A 224 -3.42 3.20 7.43
CA THR A 224 -4.28 2.55 6.44
C THR A 224 -5.08 1.44 7.09
N GLU A 225 -6.23 1.08 6.51
CA GLU A 225 -7.08 0.01 7.05
C GLU A 225 -6.30 -1.31 7.16
N LEU A 226 -5.46 -1.62 6.17
CA LEU A 226 -4.60 -2.80 6.21
C LEU A 226 -3.62 -2.78 7.39
N VAL A 227 -3.00 -1.62 7.69
CA VAL A 227 -2.07 -1.48 8.83
C VAL A 227 -2.76 -1.71 10.17
N ARG A 228 -4.03 -1.25 10.31
CA ARG A 228 -4.79 -1.44 11.55
C ARG A 228 -5.20 -2.88 11.81
N HIS A 229 -5.34 -3.65 10.76
CA HIS A 229 -5.78 -5.05 10.82
C HIS A 229 -4.63 -6.06 10.76
N ALA A 230 -3.40 -5.64 10.52
CA ALA A 230 -2.27 -6.54 10.49
C ALA A 230 -1.66 -6.76 11.88
N ASP A 231 -1.29 -8.00 12.19
CA ASP A 231 -0.51 -8.34 13.39
C ASP A 231 0.93 -7.86 13.24
N ILE A 232 1.52 -7.96 12.04
CA ILE A 232 2.86 -7.47 11.70
C ILE A 232 2.80 -6.73 10.38
N VAL A 233 3.50 -5.59 10.29
CA VAL A 233 3.57 -4.80 9.06
C VAL A 233 5.02 -4.65 8.60
N LEU A 234 5.26 -4.98 7.34
CA LEU A 234 6.49 -4.69 6.61
C LEU A 234 6.21 -3.53 5.63
N TYR A 235 7.00 -2.49 5.75
CA TYR A 235 6.78 -1.27 5.00
C TYR A 235 7.62 -1.20 3.73
N VAL A 236 7.02 -0.68 2.66
CA VAL A 236 7.73 -0.25 1.44
C VAL A 236 7.69 1.27 1.32
N ALA A 237 8.70 1.84 0.66
CA ALA A 237 8.78 3.28 0.49
C ALA A 237 7.56 3.86 -0.26
N SER A 238 7.07 5.00 0.21
CA SER A 238 5.94 5.74 -0.40
C SER A 238 6.43 6.76 -1.43
N THR A 239 7.24 6.32 -2.42
CA THR A 239 7.83 7.18 -3.44
C THR A 239 6.97 7.35 -4.69
N GLU A 240 5.93 6.56 -4.84
CA GLU A 240 5.00 6.65 -5.96
C GLU A 240 3.68 7.32 -5.52
N PRO A 241 3.12 8.23 -6.35
CA PRO A 241 1.79 8.76 -6.10
C PRO A 241 0.74 7.65 -6.26
N LEU A 242 -0.39 7.76 -5.54
CA LEU A 242 -1.51 6.81 -5.67
C LEU A 242 -2.10 6.80 -7.08
N LEU A 243 -2.15 7.98 -7.72
CA LEU A 243 -2.56 8.14 -9.11
C LEU A 243 -1.33 7.96 -10.01
N ARG A 244 -1.03 6.72 -10.31
CA ARG A 244 0.13 6.32 -11.14
C ARG A 244 -0.33 5.53 -12.35
N SER A 245 0.40 5.65 -13.44
CA SER A 245 0.13 4.90 -14.68
C SER A 245 0.62 3.45 -14.61
N ALA A 246 1.64 3.18 -13.78
CA ALA A 246 2.21 1.85 -13.61
C ALA A 246 2.94 1.74 -12.27
N ALA A 247 2.94 0.54 -11.68
CA ALA A 247 3.65 0.22 -10.44
C ALA A 247 5.13 -0.05 -10.72
N GLY A 248 5.93 1.00 -10.84
CA GLY A 248 7.37 0.89 -11.10
C GLY A 248 8.15 0.50 -9.86
N THR A 249 8.45 1.49 -9.02
CA THR A 249 9.28 1.29 -7.82
C THR A 249 8.57 0.52 -6.71
N SER A 250 7.23 0.64 -6.58
CA SER A 250 6.47 -0.08 -5.56
C SER A 250 6.57 -1.60 -5.68
N ARG A 251 6.57 -2.12 -6.91
CA ARG A 251 6.77 -3.56 -7.15
C ARG A 251 8.18 -3.98 -6.78
N ILE A 252 9.20 -3.20 -7.17
CA ILE A 252 10.61 -3.52 -6.87
C ILE A 252 10.85 -3.51 -5.36
N THR A 253 10.28 -2.57 -4.62
CA THR A 253 10.41 -2.52 -3.17
C THR A 253 9.65 -3.65 -2.47
N GLN A 254 8.50 -4.08 -2.99
CA GLN A 254 7.81 -5.28 -2.51
C GLN A 254 8.65 -6.54 -2.77
N LEU A 255 9.29 -6.68 -3.95
CA LEU A 255 10.18 -7.79 -4.25
C LEU A 255 11.41 -7.81 -3.32
N MET A 256 12.00 -6.64 -3.00
CA MET A 256 13.07 -6.54 -2.00
C MET A 256 12.61 -7.09 -0.63
N ILE A 257 11.41 -6.75 -0.18
CA ILE A 257 10.85 -7.29 1.08
C ILE A 257 10.66 -8.82 0.98
N VAL A 258 10.15 -9.31 -0.15
CA VAL A 258 10.00 -10.75 -0.41
C VAL A 258 11.34 -11.47 -0.34
N ASP A 259 12.38 -10.95 -1.02
CA ASP A 259 13.72 -11.53 -1.00
C ASP A 259 14.32 -11.52 0.41
N THR A 260 14.17 -10.42 1.13
CA THR A 260 14.68 -10.29 2.50
C THR A 260 13.98 -11.27 3.45
N LEU A 261 12.65 -11.34 3.39
CA LEU A 261 11.84 -12.23 4.23
C LEU A 261 12.16 -13.70 3.97
N PHE A 262 12.18 -14.11 2.69
CA PHE A 262 12.48 -15.48 2.30
C PHE A 262 13.92 -15.88 2.68
N SER A 263 14.90 -15.02 2.39
CA SER A 263 16.30 -15.29 2.75
C SER A 263 16.49 -15.37 4.26
N THR A 264 15.81 -14.52 5.03
CA THR A 264 15.84 -14.58 6.50
C THR A 264 15.23 -15.89 7.01
N LEU A 265 14.07 -16.29 6.48
CA LEU A 265 13.39 -17.53 6.84
C LEU A 265 14.31 -18.75 6.58
N VAL A 266 14.87 -18.86 5.37
CA VAL A 266 15.76 -19.96 5.00
C VAL A 266 17.05 -19.94 5.83
N ASN A 267 17.65 -18.78 6.06
CA ASN A 267 18.88 -18.67 6.84
C ASN A 267 18.68 -19.10 8.30
N LYS A 268 17.57 -18.70 8.93
CA LYS A 268 17.26 -19.04 10.33
C LYS A 268 16.93 -20.53 10.52
N HIS A 269 16.35 -21.15 9.51
CA HIS A 269 15.89 -22.55 9.54
C HIS A 269 16.56 -23.36 8.42
N TYR A 270 17.86 -23.13 8.22
CA TYR A 270 18.64 -23.69 7.11
C TYR A 270 18.48 -25.20 6.98
N ASP A 271 18.61 -25.94 8.10
CA ASP A 271 18.52 -27.40 8.12
C ASP A 271 17.13 -27.93 7.67
N VAL A 272 16.08 -27.09 7.77
CA VAL A 272 14.72 -27.47 7.35
C VAL A 272 14.53 -27.25 5.86
N TYR A 273 15.02 -26.13 5.30
CA TYR A 273 14.67 -25.69 3.95
C TYR A 273 15.73 -25.96 2.89
N ALA A 274 17.02 -26.13 3.27
CA ALA A 274 18.13 -26.22 2.31
C ALA A 274 17.98 -27.42 1.38
N THR A 275 17.71 -28.62 1.92
CA THR A 275 17.54 -29.83 1.13
C THR A 275 16.42 -29.69 0.09
N SER A 276 15.25 -29.16 0.50
CA SER A 276 14.15 -28.98 -0.42
C SER A 276 14.49 -27.97 -1.56
N ILE A 277 15.25 -26.92 -1.25
CA ILE A 277 15.69 -25.95 -2.26
C ILE A 277 16.67 -26.59 -3.25
N GLU A 278 17.57 -27.45 -2.78
CA GLU A 278 18.51 -28.19 -3.62
C GLU A 278 17.79 -29.23 -4.49
N ASP A 279 16.88 -30.02 -3.92
CA ASP A 279 16.09 -31.03 -4.64
C ASP A 279 15.19 -30.43 -5.72
N ASN A 280 14.66 -29.22 -5.47
CA ASN A 280 13.84 -28.47 -6.43
C ASN A 280 14.69 -27.65 -7.44
N TYR A 281 16.02 -27.87 -7.49
CA TYR A 281 16.85 -27.25 -8.51
C TYR A 281 16.71 -27.99 -9.84
N ILE A 282 16.10 -27.32 -10.83
CA ILE A 282 15.97 -27.85 -12.19
C ILE A 282 17.25 -27.54 -12.96
N SER A 283 18.10 -28.56 -13.15
CA SER A 283 19.32 -28.45 -13.98
C SER A 283 18.92 -28.16 -15.43
N LYS A 284 19.40 -27.07 -15.97
CA LYS A 284 19.31 -26.79 -17.41
C LYS A 284 20.46 -27.54 -18.09
N LYS A 285 20.25 -28.83 -18.41
CA LYS A 285 21.15 -29.55 -19.33
C LYS A 285 20.64 -29.40 -20.75
#